data_1ac901a163a1ba95d350282d0c992358
#
_entry.id   1ac901a163a1ba95d350282d0c992358
#
_cell.length_a   1.000
_cell.length_b   1.000
_cell.length_c   1.000
_cell.angle_alpha   90.00
_cell.angle_beta   90.00
_cell.angle_gamma   90.00
#
_symmetry.space_group_name_H-M   'P 1'
#
loop_
_entity.id
_entity.type
_entity.pdbx_description
1 polymer ?
#
loop_
_entity_poly.entity_id
_entity_poly.type
_entity_poly.pdbx_seq_one_letter_code
_entity_poly.pdbx_strand_id
1 'polypeptide(L)'
;MKVFKSSINNKSASFKTNKRAMIELVKELNSYLKLSKIQGSEFALKKAKQNGKSLSRDKIIKLLDKDSPFIELMSLAGLKHENGFGPGGTTIAGIGLVKKKLCIINANIGTKKGGVVDYGTSLKNLRSVSYTHLTLPTSPKV
;
A
#
# COMPACT_ATOMS: atom_id res chain seq x y z
N MET A 1 36.71 -7.95 0.85
CA MET A 1 35.34 -8.17 1.38
C MET A 1 35.18 -9.63 1.77
N LYS A 2 34.72 -9.94 3.01
CA LYS A 2 34.39 -11.33 3.39
C LYS A 2 33.09 -11.73 2.70
N VAL A 3 33.12 -12.76 1.86
CA VAL A 3 31.94 -13.32 1.21
C VAL A 3 31.17 -14.16 2.24
N PHE A 4 29.91 -13.84 2.48
CA PHE A 4 29.04 -14.65 3.33
C PHE A 4 28.75 -15.98 2.63
N LYS A 5 29.11 -17.11 3.27
CA LYS A 5 28.78 -18.46 2.78
C LYS A 5 27.55 -18.98 3.51
N SER A 6 26.49 -19.29 2.76
CA SER A 6 25.29 -19.90 3.32
C SER A 6 25.54 -21.37 3.64
N SER A 7 25.11 -21.80 4.84
CA SER A 7 25.12 -23.22 5.26
C SER A 7 23.81 -23.96 4.94
N ILE A 8 22.88 -23.30 4.22
CA ILE A 8 21.55 -23.86 3.92
C ILE A 8 21.66 -25.01 2.91
N ASN A 9 21.17 -26.18 3.31
CA ASN A 9 21.02 -27.32 2.40
C ASN A 9 19.61 -27.28 1.76
N ASN A 10 19.53 -26.78 0.52
CA ASN A 10 18.28 -26.65 -0.24
C ASN A 10 17.69 -28.01 -0.71
N LYS A 11 18.42 -29.12 -0.56
CA LYS A 11 17.97 -30.47 -0.88
C LYS A 11 17.38 -31.21 0.31
N SER A 12 17.56 -30.69 1.54
CA SER A 12 17.03 -31.32 2.74
C SER A 12 15.49 -31.38 2.77
N ALA A 13 14.95 -32.37 3.45
CA ALA A 13 13.49 -32.51 3.63
C ALA A 13 12.90 -31.31 4.36
N SER A 14 13.57 -30.84 5.43
CA SER A 14 13.16 -29.67 6.19
C SER A 14 13.11 -28.40 5.34
N PHE A 15 14.11 -28.16 4.49
CA PHE A 15 14.07 -27.02 3.56
C PHE A 15 12.90 -27.10 2.59
N LYS A 16 12.62 -28.26 2.01
CA LYS A 16 11.49 -28.46 1.09
C LYS A 16 10.14 -28.22 1.76
N THR A 17 9.97 -28.69 3.00
CA THR A 17 8.75 -28.46 3.77
C THR A 17 8.57 -26.98 4.10
N ASN A 18 9.60 -26.32 4.61
CA ASN A 18 9.56 -24.89 4.92
C ASN A 18 9.32 -24.03 3.67
N LYS A 19 9.94 -24.40 2.54
CA LYS A 19 9.71 -23.71 1.27
C LYS A 19 8.25 -23.81 0.83
N ARG A 20 7.61 -24.98 0.93
CA ARG A 20 6.19 -25.15 0.59
C ARG A 20 5.30 -24.28 1.48
N ALA A 21 5.49 -24.34 2.78
CA ALA A 21 4.75 -23.52 3.73
C ALA A 21 4.90 -22.01 3.43
N MET A 22 6.10 -21.55 3.16
CA MET A 22 6.36 -20.15 2.80
C MET A 22 5.69 -19.76 1.49
N ILE A 23 5.70 -20.62 0.47
CA ILE A 23 5.01 -20.35 -0.80
C ILE A 23 3.51 -20.16 -0.59
N GLU A 24 2.87 -20.99 0.25
CA GLU A 24 1.43 -20.84 0.55
C GLU A 24 1.14 -19.51 1.28
N LEU A 25 1.95 -19.13 2.28
CA LEU A 25 1.83 -17.83 2.95
C LEU A 25 1.99 -16.66 1.98
N VAL A 26 2.95 -16.74 1.07
CA VAL A 26 3.17 -15.71 0.04
C VAL A 26 2.00 -15.64 -0.94
N LYS A 27 1.39 -16.77 -1.31
CA LYS A 27 0.18 -16.78 -2.15
C LYS A 27 -1.00 -16.10 -1.44
N GLU A 28 -1.21 -16.42 -0.17
CA GLU A 28 -2.24 -15.78 0.65
C GLU A 28 -2.01 -14.28 0.73
N LEU A 29 -0.80 -13.84 1.08
CA LEU A 29 -0.43 -12.43 1.11
C LEU A 29 -0.72 -11.72 -0.21
N ASN A 30 -0.30 -12.32 -1.32
CA ASN A 30 -0.52 -11.76 -2.66
C ASN A 30 -2.01 -11.64 -3.01
N SER A 31 -2.86 -12.56 -2.53
CA SER A 31 -4.31 -12.46 -2.71
C SER A 31 -4.88 -11.22 -2.01
N TYR A 32 -4.48 -10.96 -0.76
CA TYR A 32 -4.89 -9.76 -0.04
C TYR A 32 -4.35 -8.48 -0.66
N LEU A 33 -3.11 -8.49 -1.15
CA LEU A 33 -2.53 -7.35 -1.87
C LEU A 33 -3.28 -7.05 -3.18
N LYS A 34 -3.77 -8.05 -3.88
CA LYS A 34 -4.65 -7.85 -5.05
C LYS A 34 -5.97 -7.20 -4.64
N LEU A 35 -6.59 -7.68 -3.56
CA LEU A 35 -7.83 -7.10 -3.04
C LEU A 35 -7.65 -5.65 -2.61
N SER A 36 -6.53 -5.30 -1.99
CA SER A 36 -6.24 -3.92 -1.56
C SER A 36 -6.13 -2.92 -2.72
N LYS A 37 -5.87 -3.41 -3.94
CA LYS A 37 -5.81 -2.56 -5.14
C LYS A 37 -7.18 -2.23 -5.74
N ILE A 38 -8.25 -2.91 -5.31
CA ILE A 38 -9.62 -2.68 -5.80
C ILE A 38 -10.14 -1.34 -5.26
N GLN A 39 -10.50 -0.45 -6.16
CA GLN A 39 -10.93 0.92 -5.82
C GLN A 39 -12.46 1.07 -5.76
N GLY A 40 -13.21 -0.01 -5.69
CA GLY A 40 -14.69 0.02 -5.57
C GLY A 40 -15.35 -1.08 -6.39
N SER A 41 -16.69 -1.11 -6.38
CA SER A 41 -17.46 -2.03 -7.21
C SER A 41 -17.38 -1.67 -8.69
N GLU A 42 -17.63 -2.64 -9.58
CA GLU A 42 -17.67 -2.37 -11.03
C GLU A 42 -18.65 -1.26 -11.39
N PHE A 43 -19.82 -1.24 -10.74
CA PHE A 43 -20.81 -0.17 -10.93
C PHE A 43 -20.25 1.20 -10.59
N ALA A 44 -19.58 1.34 -9.42
CA ALA A 44 -18.99 2.61 -9.00
C ALA A 44 -17.86 3.06 -9.94
N LEU A 45 -17.04 2.13 -10.42
CA LEU A 45 -15.97 2.40 -11.36
C LEU A 45 -16.51 2.84 -12.73
N LYS A 46 -17.53 2.14 -13.27
CA LYS A 46 -18.20 2.53 -14.52
C LYS A 46 -18.84 3.91 -14.42
N LYS A 47 -19.57 4.19 -13.32
CA LYS A 47 -20.18 5.50 -13.08
C LYS A 47 -19.14 6.62 -12.97
N ALA A 48 -18.02 6.37 -12.29
CA ALA A 48 -16.93 7.35 -12.21
C ALA A 48 -16.35 7.65 -13.59
N LYS A 49 -16.13 6.64 -14.42
CA LYS A 49 -15.64 6.79 -15.80
C LYS A 49 -16.62 7.56 -16.67
N GLN A 50 -17.93 7.26 -16.62
CA GLN A 50 -18.97 7.99 -17.35
C GLN A 50 -19.01 9.47 -16.98
N ASN A 51 -18.76 9.80 -15.70
CA ASN A 51 -18.70 11.17 -15.20
C ASN A 51 -17.33 11.84 -15.41
N GLY A 52 -16.44 11.28 -16.23
CA GLY A 52 -15.12 11.85 -16.51
C GLY A 52 -14.17 11.88 -15.29
N LYS A 53 -14.47 11.14 -14.22
CA LYS A 53 -13.65 11.14 -13.00
C LYS A 53 -12.50 10.14 -13.12
N SER A 54 -11.27 10.61 -12.94
CA SER A 54 -10.09 9.74 -12.81
C SER A 54 -10.08 9.01 -11.47
N LEU A 55 -9.64 7.76 -11.46
CA LEU A 55 -9.48 6.98 -10.24
C LEU A 55 -8.31 7.50 -9.39
N SER A 56 -8.33 7.22 -8.10
CA SER A 56 -7.32 7.74 -7.18
C SER A 56 -5.90 7.24 -7.51
N ARG A 57 -5.74 5.98 -7.94
CA ARG A 57 -4.44 5.46 -8.38
C ARG A 57 -3.93 6.17 -9.63
N ASP A 58 -4.80 6.45 -10.59
CA ASP A 58 -4.40 7.15 -11.83
C ASP A 58 -3.96 8.60 -11.53
N LYS A 59 -4.61 9.23 -10.54
CA LYS A 59 -4.19 10.58 -10.08
C LYS A 59 -2.81 10.54 -9.42
N ILE A 60 -2.53 9.53 -8.60
CA ILE A 60 -1.21 9.35 -7.98
C ILE A 60 -0.15 9.14 -9.07
N ILE A 61 -0.40 8.24 -10.04
CA ILE A 61 0.54 7.97 -11.13
C ILE A 61 0.84 9.25 -11.93
N LYS A 62 -0.18 10.08 -12.19
CA LYS A 62 0.00 11.36 -12.91
C LYS A 62 0.74 12.43 -12.08
N LEU A 63 0.69 12.33 -10.75
CA LEU A 63 1.36 13.26 -9.84
C LEU A 63 2.85 12.93 -9.68
N LEU A 64 3.19 11.65 -9.73
CA LEU A 64 4.55 11.17 -9.53
C LEU A 64 5.46 11.55 -10.71
N ASP A 65 6.73 11.74 -10.42
CA ASP A 65 7.75 11.88 -11.45
C ASP A 65 7.80 10.63 -12.32
N LYS A 66 8.02 10.83 -13.61
CA LYS A 66 8.09 9.75 -14.60
C LYS A 66 9.13 8.70 -14.14
N ASP A 67 8.74 7.43 -14.23
CA ASP A 67 9.58 6.27 -13.89
C ASP A 67 10.05 6.23 -12.42
N SER A 68 9.46 7.06 -11.54
CA SER A 68 9.75 7.01 -10.11
C SER A 68 8.92 5.94 -9.40
N PRO A 69 9.49 5.27 -8.37
CA PRO A 69 8.76 4.29 -7.60
C PRO A 69 7.71 4.95 -6.68
N PHE A 70 6.59 4.26 -6.46
CA PHE A 70 5.63 4.58 -5.41
C PHE A 70 5.59 3.45 -4.38
N ILE A 71 5.93 3.76 -3.14
CA ILE A 71 5.92 2.81 -2.03
C ILE A 71 4.62 2.98 -1.26
N GLU A 72 3.63 2.12 -1.53
CA GLU A 72 2.35 2.15 -0.84
C GLU A 72 2.50 1.66 0.61
N LEU A 73 2.04 2.47 1.56
CA LEU A 73 2.08 2.18 2.98
C LEU A 73 0.81 1.49 3.43
N MET A 74 0.95 0.51 4.34
CA MET A 74 -0.15 -0.18 5.02
C MET A 74 -1.26 -0.66 4.08
N SER A 75 -0.89 -1.30 2.97
CA SER A 75 -1.83 -1.83 1.97
C SER A 75 -2.83 -2.83 2.55
N LEU A 76 -2.53 -3.45 3.69
CA LEU A 76 -3.39 -4.42 4.39
C LEU A 76 -4.06 -3.85 5.65
N ALA A 77 -3.98 -2.53 5.89
CA ALA A 77 -4.65 -1.92 7.04
C ALA A 77 -6.15 -2.26 7.04
N GLY A 78 -6.68 -2.67 8.19
CA GLY A 78 -8.07 -3.09 8.33
C GLY A 78 -8.39 -4.48 7.79
N LEU A 79 -7.38 -5.27 7.36
CA LEU A 79 -7.59 -6.65 6.94
C LEU A 79 -8.22 -7.48 8.08
N LYS A 80 -9.30 -8.21 7.77
CA LYS A 80 -10.06 -9.05 8.73
C LYS A 80 -10.68 -8.25 9.91
N HIS A 81 -10.76 -6.92 9.82
CA HIS A 81 -11.48 -6.13 10.82
C HIS A 81 -12.99 -6.16 10.53
N GLU A 82 -13.81 -6.47 11.53
CA GLU A 82 -15.26 -6.69 11.37
C GLU A 82 -15.99 -5.50 10.76
N ASN A 83 -15.63 -4.28 11.16
CA ASN A 83 -16.22 -3.04 10.65
C ASN A 83 -15.37 -2.38 9.56
N GLY A 84 -14.44 -3.12 8.95
CA GLY A 84 -13.57 -2.61 7.89
C GLY A 84 -14.18 -2.79 6.49
N PHE A 85 -13.79 -1.92 5.56
CA PHE A 85 -14.16 -2.04 4.14
C PHE A 85 -13.17 -2.88 3.35
N GLY A 86 -12.53 -3.84 4.02
CA GLY A 86 -11.52 -4.73 3.45
C GLY A 86 -10.10 -4.13 3.49
N PRO A 87 -9.11 -4.85 2.95
CA PRO A 87 -7.71 -4.46 3.07
C PRO A 87 -7.47 -3.09 2.43
N GLY A 88 -6.72 -2.27 3.14
CA GLY A 88 -6.32 -0.95 2.70
C GLY A 88 -7.34 0.18 2.94
N GLY A 89 -8.54 -0.13 3.47
CA GLY A 89 -9.57 0.88 3.73
C GLY A 89 -10.02 1.61 2.46
N THR A 90 -10.37 2.88 2.59
CA THR A 90 -10.84 3.76 1.51
C THR A 90 -9.82 4.83 1.11
N THR A 91 -8.55 4.65 1.50
CA THR A 91 -7.47 5.58 1.15
C THR A 91 -6.23 4.86 0.65
N ILE A 92 -5.49 5.51 -0.24
CA ILE A 92 -4.16 5.10 -0.67
C ILE A 92 -3.18 6.05 -0.01
N ALA A 93 -2.26 5.53 0.77
CA ALA A 93 -1.18 6.29 1.37
C ALA A 93 0.16 5.71 0.92
N GLY A 94 1.12 6.54 0.61
CA GLY A 94 2.43 6.07 0.16
C GLY A 94 3.45 7.18 0.01
N ILE A 95 4.66 6.78 -0.31
CA ILE A 95 5.82 7.65 -0.49
C ILE A 95 6.22 7.61 -1.96
N GLY A 96 6.42 8.76 -2.56
CA GLY A 96 6.86 8.87 -3.94
C GLY A 96 7.56 10.20 -4.23
N LEU A 97 8.15 10.31 -5.41
CA LEU A 97 8.84 11.53 -5.85
C LEU A 97 7.88 12.40 -6.64
N VAL A 98 7.81 13.68 -6.25
CA VAL A 98 7.10 14.74 -6.97
C VAL A 98 8.05 15.91 -7.17
N LYS A 99 8.37 16.23 -8.42
CA LYS A 99 9.39 17.24 -8.79
C LYS A 99 10.72 17.00 -8.05
N LYS A 100 11.19 15.74 -8.07
CA LYS A 100 12.43 15.28 -7.42
C LYS A 100 12.44 15.42 -5.90
N LYS A 101 11.32 15.73 -5.26
CA LYS A 101 11.17 15.78 -3.80
C LYS A 101 10.43 14.57 -3.30
N LEU A 102 10.91 13.99 -2.21
CA LEU A 102 10.25 12.89 -1.54
C LEU A 102 9.01 13.42 -0.82
N CYS A 103 7.84 12.89 -1.19
CA CYS A 103 6.55 13.32 -0.66
C CYS A 103 5.76 12.14 -0.11
N ILE A 104 5.03 12.37 0.98
CA ILE A 104 3.95 11.48 1.38
C ILE A 104 2.69 11.89 0.63
N ILE A 105 2.08 10.94 -0.03
CA ILE A 105 0.88 11.13 -0.82
C ILE A 105 -0.25 10.36 -0.16
N ASN A 106 -1.35 11.04 0.11
CA ASN A 106 -2.57 10.43 0.64
C ASN A 106 -3.74 10.77 -0.27
N ALA A 107 -4.46 9.77 -0.77
CA ALA A 107 -5.54 9.95 -1.72
C ALA A 107 -6.76 9.08 -1.35
N ASN A 108 -7.90 9.71 -1.08
CA ASN A 108 -9.15 9.02 -0.83
C ASN A 108 -9.69 8.32 -2.08
N ILE A 109 -10.25 7.12 -1.89
CA ILE A 109 -10.90 6.34 -2.94
C ILE A 109 -12.41 6.60 -2.87
N GLY A 110 -12.87 7.67 -3.51
CA GLY A 110 -14.29 8.05 -3.51
C GLY A 110 -15.22 7.01 -4.15
N THR A 111 -14.71 6.13 -5.00
CA THR A 111 -15.45 5.02 -5.62
C THR A 111 -15.66 3.82 -4.69
N LYS A 112 -14.93 3.77 -3.56
CA LYS A 112 -15.07 2.72 -2.55
C LYS A 112 -15.84 3.30 -1.34
N LYS A 113 -17.11 2.88 -1.16
CA LYS A 113 -17.97 3.34 -0.06
C LYS A 113 -18.05 4.87 0.08
N GLY A 114 -17.99 5.61 -1.04
CA GLY A 114 -18.02 7.08 -1.02
C GLY A 114 -16.79 7.74 -0.39
N GLY A 115 -15.72 6.99 -0.09
CA GLY A 115 -14.54 7.51 0.60
C GLY A 115 -14.72 7.70 2.11
N VAL A 116 -15.75 7.09 2.70
CA VAL A 116 -15.99 7.14 4.15
C VAL A 116 -14.81 6.52 4.90
N VAL A 117 -14.43 7.17 6.00
CA VAL A 117 -13.31 6.72 6.85
C VAL A 117 -13.75 5.49 7.65
N ASP A 118 -13.00 4.40 7.48
CA ASP A 118 -13.11 3.18 8.28
C ASP A 118 -11.87 2.98 9.15
N TYR A 119 -11.83 1.90 9.90
CA TYR A 119 -10.69 1.58 10.75
C TYR A 119 -9.36 1.50 9.97
N GLY A 120 -9.36 0.84 8.81
CA GLY A 120 -8.16 0.74 7.96
C GLY A 120 -7.69 2.10 7.44
N THR A 121 -8.62 2.95 7.06
CA THR A 121 -8.35 4.33 6.62
C THR A 121 -7.78 5.17 7.77
N SER A 122 -8.34 5.06 8.98
CA SER A 122 -7.83 5.76 10.16
C SER A 122 -6.40 5.38 10.47
N LEU A 123 -6.07 4.08 10.46
CA LEU A 123 -4.70 3.60 10.67
C LEU A 123 -3.71 4.16 9.64
N LYS A 124 -4.09 4.20 8.36
CA LYS A 124 -3.27 4.79 7.30
C LYS A 124 -3.03 6.28 7.50
N ASN A 125 -4.08 7.02 7.85
CA ASN A 125 -3.99 8.46 8.09
C ASN A 125 -3.05 8.75 9.27
N LEU A 126 -3.21 8.06 10.39
CA LEU A 126 -2.32 8.19 11.55
C LEU A 126 -0.87 7.88 11.19
N ARG A 127 -0.63 6.82 10.42
CA ARG A 127 0.73 6.45 10.01
C ARG A 127 1.35 7.48 9.08
N SER A 128 0.57 8.02 8.15
CA SER A 128 1.04 9.08 7.24
C SER A 128 1.47 10.33 8.01
N VAL A 129 0.68 10.74 9.01
CA VAL A 129 1.03 11.86 9.90
C VAL A 129 2.30 11.55 10.69
N SER A 130 2.41 10.36 11.27
CA SER A 130 3.62 9.94 12.01
C SER A 130 4.87 10.01 11.15
N TYR A 131 4.81 9.57 9.90
CA TYR A 131 5.94 9.65 8.98
C TYR A 131 6.35 11.10 8.69
N THR A 132 5.41 12.01 8.51
CA THR A 132 5.73 13.41 8.23
C THR A 132 6.31 14.13 9.44
N HIS A 133 5.82 13.85 10.64
CA HIS A 133 6.24 14.57 11.86
C HIS A 133 7.45 13.95 12.55
N LEU A 134 7.61 12.62 12.50
CA LEU A 134 8.70 11.93 13.20
C LEU A 134 9.96 11.71 12.35
N THR A 135 9.84 11.80 11.02
CA THR A 135 10.99 11.58 10.12
C THR A 135 11.56 12.86 9.53
N LEU A 136 10.89 13.99 9.66
CA LEU A 136 11.46 15.27 9.30
C LEU A 136 12.49 15.67 10.36
N PRO A 137 13.70 16.10 9.97
CA PRO A 137 14.67 16.60 10.93
C PRO A 137 14.10 17.86 11.61
N THR A 138 13.77 17.74 12.88
CA THR A 138 13.30 18.86 13.72
C THR A 138 14.44 19.72 14.24
N SER A 139 15.67 19.53 13.78
CA SER A 139 16.78 20.38 14.14
C SER A 139 16.60 21.74 13.49
N PRO A 140 16.40 22.81 14.26
CA PRO A 140 16.54 24.15 13.71
C PRO A 140 17.98 24.27 13.19
N LYS A 141 18.15 24.64 11.93
CA LYS A 141 19.46 25.06 11.45
C LYS A 141 19.77 26.37 12.19
N VAL A 142 20.69 26.28 13.16
CA VAL A 142 21.34 27.45 13.73
C VAL A 142 22.29 28.02 12.69
#